data_c23912d1b94fbaa720ccaf9bd31c4f5d
#
_entry.id   c23912d1b94fbaa720ccaf9bd31c4f5d
#
_cell.length_a   1.000
_cell.length_b   1.000
_cell.length_c   1.000
_cell.angle_alpha   90.00
_cell.angle_beta   90.00
_cell.angle_gamma   90.00
#
_symmetry.space_group_name_H-M   'P 1'
#
loop_
_entity.id
_entity.type
_entity.pdbx_description
1 polymer ?
#
loop_
_entity_poly.entity_id
_entity_poly.type
_entity_poly.pdbx_seq_one_letter_code
_entity_poly.pdbx_strand_id
1 'polypeptide(L)'
;MKKMKISECMSKDVCFVKPDCNTYDAARIMCENHIGCIPVCDEQKSVVGILTDRDILLRAVACNKETKTTPVSEIMTTNVYTCNPEKEVTEAQNLMAQNQIRRVPVVDNANKVVGILTMGDLAKHDKKIGQQNVCTTIENICNCQGSTKNCG
;
A
#
# COMPACT_ATOMS: atom_id res chain seq x y z
N MET A 1 11.57 -15.52 22.53
CA MET A 1 11.73 -15.31 21.09
C MET A 1 11.75 -13.83 20.77
N LYS A 2 12.74 -13.42 19.99
CA LYS A 2 12.85 -12.04 19.53
C LYS A 2 11.76 -11.78 18.50
N LYS A 3 10.88 -10.81 18.76
CA LYS A 3 9.83 -10.40 17.83
C LYS A 3 10.42 -9.54 16.71
N MET A 4 9.99 -9.78 15.49
CA MET A 4 10.48 -9.04 14.32
C MET A 4 9.84 -7.66 14.23
N LYS A 5 10.66 -6.63 14.04
CA LYS A 5 10.19 -5.27 13.75
C LYS A 5 9.83 -5.12 12.28
N ILE A 6 8.91 -4.21 12.01
CA ILE A 6 8.50 -3.85 10.65
C ILE A 6 9.70 -3.40 9.82
N SER A 7 10.62 -2.62 10.40
CA SER A 7 11.85 -2.15 9.73
C SER A 7 12.74 -3.30 9.22
N GLU A 8 12.69 -4.46 9.85
CA GLU A 8 13.46 -5.64 9.43
C GLU A 8 12.85 -6.39 8.25
N CYS A 9 11.56 -6.13 7.96
CA CYS A 9 10.78 -6.85 6.94
C CYS A 9 10.39 -5.98 5.74
N MET A 10 10.25 -4.68 5.94
CA MET A 10 9.78 -3.74 4.91
C MET A 10 10.77 -3.54 3.77
N SER A 11 10.27 -3.15 2.62
CA SER A 11 11.07 -2.62 1.51
C SER A 11 11.38 -1.14 1.77
N LYS A 12 12.66 -0.76 1.68
CA LYS A 12 13.14 0.60 1.98
C LYS A 12 13.19 1.50 0.74
N ASP A 13 13.32 0.90 -0.45
CA ASP A 13 13.34 1.62 -1.72
C ASP A 13 11.90 1.92 -2.14
N VAL A 14 11.36 3.03 -1.65
CA VAL A 14 9.97 3.40 -1.89
C VAL A 14 9.91 4.48 -2.96
N CYS A 15 9.28 4.15 -4.09
CA CYS A 15 8.82 5.14 -5.04
C CYS A 15 7.56 5.81 -4.49
N PHE A 16 7.48 7.12 -4.59
CA PHE A 16 6.25 7.85 -4.27
C PHE A 16 5.99 8.92 -5.32
N VAL A 17 4.75 9.35 -5.42
CA VAL A 17 4.34 10.42 -6.33
C VAL A 17 3.64 11.53 -5.56
N LYS A 18 3.59 12.73 -6.15
CA LYS A 18 2.84 13.85 -5.59
C LYS A 18 1.37 13.78 -6.02
N PRO A 19 0.45 14.42 -5.27
CA PRO A 19 -0.98 14.40 -5.62
C PRO A 19 -1.31 14.96 -7.01
N ASP A 20 -0.51 15.89 -7.51
CA ASP A 20 -0.69 16.51 -8.83
C ASP A 20 -0.05 15.72 -9.99
N CYS A 21 0.68 14.66 -9.69
CA CYS A 21 1.17 13.74 -10.73
C CYS A 21 -0.01 13.18 -11.54
N ASN A 22 0.12 13.13 -12.86
CA ASN A 22 -0.95 12.56 -13.66
C ASN A 22 -0.96 11.03 -13.58
N THR A 23 -2.11 10.43 -13.79
CA THR A 23 -2.34 9.00 -13.68
C THR A 23 -1.45 8.19 -14.63
N TYR A 24 -1.23 8.68 -15.84
CA TYR A 24 -0.39 8.01 -16.84
C TYR A 24 1.06 7.88 -16.37
N ASP A 25 1.65 8.97 -15.85
CA ASP A 25 3.02 8.95 -15.34
C ASP A 25 3.16 8.03 -14.13
N ALA A 26 2.19 8.04 -13.23
CA ALA A 26 2.17 7.12 -12.10
C ALA A 26 2.11 5.65 -12.55
N ALA A 27 1.27 5.35 -13.54
CA ALA A 27 1.19 4.01 -14.12
C ALA A 27 2.50 3.58 -14.77
N ARG A 28 3.21 4.50 -15.42
CA ARG A 28 4.53 4.22 -16.00
C ARG A 28 5.57 3.90 -14.92
N ILE A 29 5.59 4.64 -13.83
CA ILE A 29 6.48 4.36 -12.69
C ILE A 29 6.21 2.96 -12.14
N MET A 30 4.93 2.58 -11.98
CA MET A 30 4.56 1.23 -11.56
C MET A 30 5.07 0.17 -12.52
N CYS A 31 4.91 0.40 -13.82
CA CYS A 31 5.36 -0.53 -14.86
C CYS A 31 6.88 -0.68 -14.85
N GLU A 32 7.62 0.41 -14.82
CA GLU A 32 9.08 0.41 -14.85
C GLU A 32 9.70 -0.23 -13.59
N ASN A 33 9.05 -0.13 -12.46
CA ASN A 33 9.52 -0.67 -11.18
C ASN A 33 8.87 -2.00 -10.79
N HIS A 34 8.00 -2.54 -11.62
CA HIS A 34 7.26 -3.78 -11.36
C HIS A 34 6.50 -3.78 -10.03
N ILE A 35 5.87 -2.66 -9.71
CA ILE A 35 5.09 -2.47 -8.48
C ILE A 35 3.64 -2.16 -8.79
N GLY A 36 2.73 -2.60 -7.92
CA GLY A 36 1.29 -2.37 -8.06
C GLY A 36 0.73 -1.34 -7.07
N CYS A 37 1.60 -0.63 -6.36
CA CYS A 37 1.22 0.29 -5.30
C CYS A 37 2.26 1.38 -5.13
N ILE A 38 1.81 2.63 -5.05
CA ILE A 38 2.68 3.78 -4.82
C ILE A 38 2.06 4.66 -3.73
N PRO A 39 2.79 5.01 -2.67
CA PRO A 39 2.36 6.07 -1.75
C PRO A 39 2.28 7.42 -2.48
N VAL A 40 1.26 8.20 -2.12
CA VAL A 40 1.11 9.57 -2.59
C VAL A 40 1.47 10.49 -1.42
N CYS A 41 2.47 11.34 -1.63
CA CYS A 41 3.03 12.17 -0.58
C CYS A 41 3.00 13.65 -0.98
N ASP A 42 2.83 14.51 0.02
CA ASP A 42 2.89 15.96 -0.16
C ASP A 42 4.34 16.48 -0.25
N GLU A 43 4.52 17.80 -0.27
CA GLU A 43 5.82 18.47 -0.35
C GLU A 43 6.75 18.12 0.82
N GLN A 44 6.21 17.74 1.99
CA GLN A 44 6.95 17.35 3.16
C GLN A 44 7.21 15.83 3.24
N LYS A 45 6.92 15.09 2.18
CA LYS A 45 6.95 13.62 2.13
C LYS A 45 5.97 12.94 3.10
N SER A 46 4.96 13.64 3.56
CA SER A 46 3.87 13.06 4.37
C SER A 46 2.90 12.31 3.48
N VAL A 47 2.51 11.12 3.92
CA VAL A 47 1.57 10.27 3.16
C VAL A 47 0.17 10.88 3.22
N VAL A 48 -0.38 11.20 2.05
CA VAL A 48 -1.74 11.75 1.90
C VAL A 48 -2.69 10.79 1.19
N GLY A 49 -2.16 9.75 0.58
CA GLY A 49 -2.93 8.75 -0.12
C GLY A 49 -2.07 7.57 -0.54
N ILE A 50 -2.72 6.59 -1.12
CA ILE A 50 -2.07 5.44 -1.76
C ILE A 50 -2.74 5.20 -3.12
N LEU A 51 -1.94 4.97 -4.14
CA LEU A 51 -2.41 4.64 -5.47
C LEU A 51 -2.05 3.20 -5.80
N THR A 52 -3.04 2.41 -6.20
CA THR A 52 -2.85 1.03 -6.62
C THR A 52 -3.17 0.86 -8.10
N ASP A 53 -2.68 -0.23 -8.69
CA ASP A 53 -3.05 -0.65 -10.04
C ASP A 53 -4.58 -0.85 -10.15
N ARG A 54 -5.21 -1.36 -9.10
CA ARG A 54 -6.67 -1.49 -9.03
C ARG A 54 -7.37 -0.14 -9.06
N ASP A 55 -6.86 0.88 -8.36
CA ASP A 55 -7.42 2.25 -8.40
C ASP A 55 -7.39 2.80 -9.83
N ILE A 56 -6.28 2.62 -10.54
CA ILE A 56 -6.14 3.08 -11.93
C ILE A 56 -7.15 2.37 -12.82
N LEU A 57 -7.26 1.06 -12.70
CA LEU A 57 -8.19 0.28 -13.51
C LEU A 57 -9.64 0.65 -13.26
N LEU A 58 -10.06 0.71 -12.00
CA LEU A 58 -11.47 0.88 -11.63
C LEU A 58 -11.92 2.34 -11.59
N ARG A 59 -11.03 3.26 -11.24
CA ARG A 59 -11.39 4.68 -11.05
C ARG A 59 -10.95 5.58 -12.18
N ALA A 60 -10.00 5.17 -13.02
CA ALA A 60 -9.59 5.91 -14.20
C ALA A 60 -10.06 5.22 -15.48
N VAL A 61 -9.60 4.03 -15.78
CA VAL A 61 -9.92 3.33 -17.05
C VAL A 61 -11.40 2.99 -17.13
N ALA A 62 -11.97 2.32 -16.12
CA ALA A 62 -13.39 1.93 -16.15
C ALA A 62 -14.35 3.12 -16.07
N CYS A 63 -13.91 4.25 -15.51
CA CYS A 63 -14.68 5.49 -15.45
C CYS A 63 -14.43 6.42 -16.63
N ASN A 64 -13.72 5.96 -17.65
CA ASN A 64 -13.41 6.70 -18.88
C ASN A 64 -12.73 8.05 -18.65
N LYS A 65 -11.82 8.11 -17.67
CA LYS A 65 -11.02 9.30 -17.42
C LYS A 65 -9.79 9.33 -18.31
N GLU A 66 -9.42 10.53 -18.79
CA GLU A 66 -8.18 10.71 -19.54
C GLU A 66 -6.97 10.67 -18.59
N THR A 67 -6.13 9.63 -18.74
CA THR A 67 -5.05 9.37 -17.79
C THR A 67 -3.95 10.44 -17.78
N LYS A 68 -3.71 11.08 -18.91
CA LYS A 68 -2.67 12.13 -19.03
C LYS A 68 -3.06 13.46 -18.39
N THR A 69 -4.35 13.69 -18.15
CA THR A 69 -4.88 14.92 -17.57
C THR A 69 -5.53 14.73 -16.19
N THR A 70 -5.71 13.49 -15.76
CA THR A 70 -6.29 13.18 -14.45
C THR A 70 -5.19 13.07 -13.39
N PRO A 71 -5.14 13.97 -12.39
CA PRO A 71 -4.17 13.86 -11.32
C PRO A 71 -4.48 12.65 -10.42
N VAL A 72 -3.45 12.06 -9.84
CA VAL A 72 -3.62 10.89 -8.97
C VAL A 72 -4.50 11.20 -7.75
N SER A 73 -4.54 12.45 -7.31
CA SER A 73 -5.40 12.88 -6.20
C SER A 73 -6.89 12.61 -6.43
N GLU A 74 -7.34 12.54 -7.69
CA GLU A 74 -8.74 12.26 -8.02
C GLU A 74 -9.10 10.77 -7.92
N ILE A 75 -8.11 9.89 -8.03
CA ILE A 75 -8.35 8.44 -8.09
C ILE A 75 -7.71 7.65 -6.96
N MET A 76 -6.81 8.25 -6.19
CA MET A 76 -6.12 7.59 -5.08
C MET A 76 -7.08 7.22 -3.94
N THR A 77 -6.67 6.26 -3.14
CA THR A 77 -7.31 5.94 -1.87
C THR A 77 -6.77 6.87 -0.80
N THR A 78 -7.64 7.62 -0.13
CA THR A 78 -7.27 8.61 0.89
C THR A 78 -7.33 8.06 2.31
N ASN A 79 -8.11 7.00 2.54
CA ASN A 79 -8.15 6.32 3.83
C ASN A 79 -6.96 5.37 3.95
N VAL A 80 -5.79 5.92 4.27
CA VAL A 80 -4.53 5.18 4.29
C VAL A 80 -4.25 4.67 5.70
N TYR A 81 -4.08 3.36 5.82
CA TYR A 81 -3.58 2.73 7.03
C TYR A 81 -2.06 2.68 6.95
N THR A 82 -1.39 3.18 7.97
CA THR A 82 0.08 3.23 8.05
C THR A 82 0.56 2.51 9.30
N CYS A 83 1.83 2.14 9.32
CA CYS A 83 2.47 1.58 10.52
C CYS A 83 3.83 2.21 10.73
N ASN A 84 4.34 2.07 11.95
CA ASN A 84 5.64 2.62 12.34
C ASN A 84 6.73 1.53 12.21
N PRO A 85 7.94 1.86 11.73
CA PRO A 85 9.00 0.87 11.54
C PRO A 85 9.49 0.20 12.83
N GLU A 86 9.32 0.85 13.97
CA GLU A 86 9.74 0.31 15.26
C GLU A 86 8.74 -0.67 15.90
N LYS A 87 7.54 -0.74 15.33
CA LYS A 87 6.49 -1.66 15.79
C LYS A 87 6.75 -3.09 15.31
N GLU A 88 6.07 -4.02 15.94
CA GLU A 88 6.18 -5.44 15.58
C GLU A 88 5.40 -5.75 14.29
N VAL A 89 5.91 -6.70 13.53
CA VAL A 89 5.27 -7.20 12.30
C VAL A 89 3.84 -7.67 12.57
N THR A 90 3.56 -8.22 13.74
CA THR A 90 2.22 -8.67 14.12
C THR A 90 1.18 -7.56 14.10
N GLU A 91 1.57 -6.31 14.43
CA GLU A 91 0.67 -5.16 14.32
C GLU A 91 0.26 -4.90 12.87
N ALA A 92 1.22 -4.97 11.95
CA ALA A 92 0.96 -4.80 10.52
C ALA A 92 0.09 -5.94 9.97
N GLN A 93 0.33 -7.18 10.40
CA GLN A 93 -0.49 -8.32 10.02
C GLN A 93 -1.94 -8.14 10.47
N ASN A 94 -2.16 -7.71 11.71
CA ASN A 94 -3.48 -7.43 12.23
C ASN A 94 -4.17 -6.30 11.46
N LEU A 95 -3.44 -5.24 11.14
CA LEU A 95 -3.94 -4.11 10.37
C LEU A 95 -4.39 -4.55 8.97
N MET A 96 -3.59 -5.36 8.30
CA MET A 96 -3.92 -5.93 6.99
C MET A 96 -5.16 -6.82 7.04
N ALA A 97 -5.23 -7.70 8.05
CA ALA A 97 -6.34 -8.63 8.23
C ALA A 97 -7.65 -7.90 8.54
N GLN A 98 -7.62 -6.94 9.46
CA GLN A 98 -8.81 -6.19 9.88
C GLN A 98 -9.38 -5.31 8.77
N ASN A 99 -8.53 -4.75 7.92
CA ASN A 99 -8.91 -3.81 6.87
C ASN A 99 -8.87 -4.42 5.47
N GLN A 100 -8.53 -5.70 5.37
CA GLN A 100 -8.48 -6.46 4.11
C GLN A 100 -7.59 -5.79 3.07
N ILE A 101 -6.41 -5.35 3.49
CA ILE A 101 -5.41 -4.69 2.66
C ILE A 101 -4.13 -5.55 2.60
N ARG A 102 -3.42 -5.46 1.49
CA ARG A 102 -2.22 -6.25 1.20
C ARG A 102 -0.92 -5.48 1.32
N ARG A 103 -1.03 -4.18 1.50
CA ARG A 103 0.10 -3.25 1.49
C ARG A 103 -0.13 -2.16 2.52
N VAL A 104 0.91 -1.81 3.25
CA VAL A 104 0.84 -0.77 4.28
C VAL A 104 2.08 0.11 4.14
N PRO A 105 1.91 1.42 3.87
CA PRO A 105 3.03 2.35 3.96
C PRO A 105 3.57 2.41 5.38
N VAL A 106 4.89 2.42 5.50
CA VAL A 106 5.58 2.54 6.77
C VAL A 106 6.06 3.98 6.90
N VAL A 107 5.66 4.64 7.98
CA VAL A 107 5.94 6.05 8.22
C VAL A 107 6.63 6.24 9.56
N ASP A 108 7.48 7.27 9.64
CA ASP A 108 8.11 7.67 10.89
C ASP A 108 7.14 8.49 11.76
N ASN A 109 7.62 8.98 12.91
CA ASN A 109 6.80 9.75 13.84
C ASN A 109 6.33 11.10 13.28
N ALA A 110 6.95 11.57 12.18
CA ALA A 110 6.55 12.78 11.47
C ALA A 110 5.64 12.49 10.27
N ASN A 111 5.09 11.27 10.17
CA ASN A 111 4.26 10.79 9.06
C ASN A 111 4.99 10.78 7.70
N LYS A 112 6.30 10.75 7.70
CA LYS A 112 7.10 10.65 6.46
C LYS A 112 7.30 9.20 6.06
N VAL A 113 7.11 8.89 4.78
CA VAL A 113 7.27 7.53 4.28
C VAL A 113 8.74 7.09 4.36
N VAL A 114 8.99 5.95 4.99
CA VAL A 114 10.31 5.35 5.15
C VAL A 114 10.40 3.94 4.54
N GLY A 115 9.27 3.36 4.20
CA GLY A 115 9.20 2.04 3.61
C GLY A 115 7.79 1.66 3.21
N ILE A 116 7.65 0.47 2.67
CA ILE A 116 6.37 -0.16 2.41
C ILE A 116 6.45 -1.63 2.82
N LEU A 117 5.39 -2.12 3.44
CA LEU A 117 5.27 -3.51 3.83
C LEU A 117 4.16 -4.16 3.03
N THR A 118 4.47 -5.27 2.36
CA THR A 118 3.52 -6.01 1.53
C THR A 118 3.36 -7.44 2.04
N MET A 119 2.30 -8.12 1.60
CA MET A 119 2.14 -9.56 1.85
C MET A 119 3.32 -10.37 1.29
N GLY A 120 3.90 -9.94 0.17
CA GLY A 120 5.11 -10.55 -0.38
C GLY A 120 6.30 -10.45 0.57
N ASP A 121 6.48 -9.33 1.23
CA ASP A 121 7.52 -9.14 2.23
C ASP A 121 7.31 -10.07 3.44
N LEU A 122 6.08 -10.21 3.90
CA LEU A 122 5.74 -11.14 4.98
C LEU A 122 6.04 -12.59 4.58
N ALA A 123 5.69 -12.98 3.35
CA ALA A 123 5.93 -14.33 2.86
C ALA A 123 7.43 -14.66 2.77
N LYS A 124 8.27 -13.68 2.42
CA LYS A 124 9.73 -13.86 2.40
C LYS A 124 10.32 -14.14 3.79
N HIS A 125 9.65 -13.71 4.83
CA HIS A 125 10.10 -13.84 6.22
C HIS A 125 9.21 -14.78 7.04
N ASP A 126 8.43 -15.63 6.40
CA ASP A 126 7.43 -16.49 7.05
C ASP A 126 8.01 -17.38 8.16
N LYS A 127 9.20 -17.92 7.96
CA LYS A 127 9.88 -18.76 8.95
C LYS A 127 10.19 -18.01 10.26
N LYS A 128 10.47 -16.71 10.16
CA LYS A 128 10.77 -15.87 11.31
C LYS A 128 9.52 -15.31 11.98
N ILE A 129 8.48 -15.10 11.19
CA ILE A 129 7.18 -14.54 11.66
C ILE A 129 6.28 -15.63 12.20
N GLY A 130 6.40 -16.84 11.65
CA GLY A 130 5.49 -17.96 11.88
C GLY A 130 4.54 -18.14 10.71
N GLN A 131 4.72 -19.23 9.98
CA GLN A 131 3.98 -19.51 8.74
C GLN A 131 2.48 -19.50 8.93
N GLN A 132 1.99 -20.00 10.06
CA GLN A 132 0.56 -20.04 10.36
C GLN A 132 -0.03 -18.62 10.45
N ASN A 133 0.70 -17.68 11.01
CA ASN A 133 0.25 -16.28 11.12
C ASN A 133 0.14 -15.61 9.75
N VAL A 134 1.07 -15.88 8.84
CA VAL A 134 1.03 -15.36 7.48
C VAL A 134 -0.16 -15.96 6.72
N CYS A 135 -0.37 -17.27 6.78
CA CYS A 135 -1.52 -17.94 6.16
C CYS A 135 -2.86 -17.38 6.68
N THR A 136 -3.00 -17.21 7.99
CA THR A 136 -4.20 -16.64 8.60
C THR A 136 -4.45 -15.20 8.14
N THR A 137 -3.41 -14.40 8.02
CA THR A 137 -3.52 -13.03 7.51
C THR A 137 -4.01 -13.01 6.06
N ILE A 138 -3.46 -13.88 5.21
CA ILE A 138 -3.90 -14.01 3.81
C ILE A 138 -5.36 -14.44 3.73
N GLU A 139 -5.77 -15.44 4.50
CA GLU A 139 -7.17 -15.91 4.55
C GLU A 139 -8.12 -14.77 4.92
N ASN A 140 -7.80 -14.01 5.95
CA ASN A 140 -8.61 -12.89 6.41
C ASN A 140 -8.72 -11.78 5.36
N ILE A 141 -7.65 -11.51 4.62
CA ILE A 141 -7.66 -10.54 3.50
C ILE A 141 -8.56 -11.06 2.38
N CYS A 142 -8.45 -12.34 2.02
CA CYS A 142 -9.16 -12.94 0.89
C CYS A 142 -10.65 -13.19 1.17
N ASN A 143 -11.06 -13.30 2.43
CA ASN A 143 -12.46 -13.47 2.84
C ASN A 143 -13.28 -12.17 2.74
N CYS A 144 -12.79 -11.19 2.01
CA CYS A 144 -13.53 -9.97 1.73
C CYS A 144 -14.80 -10.28 0.93
N GLN A 145 -15.95 -10.13 1.54
CA GLN A 145 -17.22 -10.10 0.81
C GLN A 145 -17.24 -8.80 0.01
N GLY A 146 -17.16 -8.92 -1.31
CA GLY A 146 -17.05 -7.78 -2.19
C GLY A 146 -18.21 -6.81 -2.03
N SER A 147 -17.93 -5.64 -1.49
CA SER A 147 -18.79 -4.50 -1.74
C SER A 147 -18.44 -3.98 -3.13
N THR A 148 -19.32 -4.20 -4.08
CA THR A 148 -19.30 -3.51 -5.37
C THR A 148 -19.45 -2.02 -5.10
N LYS A 149 -18.36 -1.31 -5.04
CA LYS A 149 -18.42 0.16 -5.09
C LYS A 149 -18.55 0.53 -6.56
N ASN A 150 -19.74 0.96 -6.94
CA ASN A 150 -19.98 1.55 -8.24
C ASN A 150 -19.08 2.78 -8.43
N CYS A 151 -18.64 2.98 -9.66
CA CYS A 151 -18.04 4.26 -10.08
C CYS A 151 -19.06 5.36 -9.83
N GLY A 152 -18.84 6.11 -8.78
CA GLY A 152 -19.66 7.27 -8.46
C GLY A 152 -18.98 8.54 -8.90
#